data_8ec9ffdd2e021185be29edf2684fa9e0
#
_entry.id   8ec9ffdd2e021185be29edf2684fa9e0
#
_cell.length_a   1.000
_cell.length_b   1.000
_cell.length_c   1.000
_cell.angle_alpha   90.00
_cell.angle_beta   90.00
_cell.angle_gamma   90.00
#
_symmetry.space_group_name_H-M   'P 1'
#
loop_
_entity.id
_entity.type
_entity.pdbx_description
1 polymer ?
#
loop_
_entity_poly.entity_id
_entity_poly.type
_entity_poly.pdbx_seq_one_letter_code
_entity_poly.pdbx_strand_id
1 'polypeptide(L)'
;PDLTGREAILKIHAKDNKLADDVSLYSIAEDTAGFTGAELANILNEAAIIATKKEHDAITNSDLDEAVKKVTVGLEKTSRKISEKDKKLTAYHEAGHAIVSQFLPTQTAVKEVSIIPRGMAGGYTMYKSDEDKYYISKTEMQEKLIALLGGRAAEKLILDDISTGASNDLEVATQIARDMITVYGMSDEIGTISFKNSDGQMDYQMFGEDLQDEIGKEVKRLIDTAYRDAQEILKQNVETLHAIAKVLITKEKINEEEFNKFFM
;
A
#
# COMPACT_ATOMS: atom_id res chain seq x y z
N PRO A 1 3.68 18.72 -3.21
CA PRO A 1 4.94 19.13 -3.86
C PRO A 1 5.54 17.98 -4.67
N ASP A 2 6.25 18.32 -5.77
CA ASP A 2 7.07 17.39 -6.52
C ASP A 2 8.33 16.98 -5.73
N LEU A 3 9.12 16.05 -6.26
CA LEU A 3 10.33 15.53 -5.61
C LEU A 3 11.27 16.64 -5.15
N THR A 4 11.55 17.63 -6.02
CA THR A 4 12.44 18.76 -5.71
C THR A 4 11.83 19.63 -4.60
N GLY A 5 10.55 19.88 -4.67
CA GLY A 5 9.81 20.61 -3.64
C GLY A 5 9.80 19.89 -2.30
N ARG A 6 9.62 18.56 -2.28
CA ARG A 6 9.68 17.76 -1.05
C ARG A 6 11.08 17.81 -0.41
N GLU A 7 12.13 17.65 -1.21
CA GLU A 7 13.50 17.76 -0.72
C GLU A 7 13.78 19.15 -0.14
N ALA A 8 13.33 20.22 -0.82
CA ALA A 8 13.49 21.60 -0.33
C ALA A 8 12.77 21.82 0.99
N ILE A 9 11.54 21.31 1.16
CA ILE A 9 10.76 21.38 2.40
C ILE A 9 11.49 20.62 3.52
N LEU A 10 11.96 19.39 3.26
CA LEU A 10 12.74 18.61 4.21
C LEU A 10 14.00 19.37 4.66
N LYS A 11 14.75 19.98 3.71
CA LYS A 11 15.93 20.81 4.04
C LYS A 11 15.62 22.01 4.92
N ILE A 12 14.45 22.64 4.73
CA ILE A 12 14.02 23.78 5.56
C ILE A 12 13.77 23.31 7.01
N HIS A 13 13.02 22.23 7.18
CA HIS A 13 12.69 21.72 8.51
C HIS A 13 13.84 20.96 9.20
N ALA A 14 14.87 20.57 8.44
CA ALA A 14 16.08 19.95 8.98
C ALA A 14 17.08 20.95 9.57
N LYS A 15 16.96 22.27 9.32
CA LYS A 15 17.96 23.28 9.69
C LYS A 15 18.32 23.29 11.17
N ASP A 16 17.33 23.05 12.03
CA ASP A 16 17.52 23.09 13.49
C ASP A 16 17.78 21.68 14.07
N ASN A 17 17.91 20.68 13.22
CA ASN A 17 18.17 19.30 13.61
C ASN A 17 19.60 18.90 13.25
N LYS A 18 20.28 18.21 14.15
CA LYS A 18 21.58 17.62 13.86
C LYS A 18 21.36 16.30 13.09
N LEU A 19 21.77 16.28 11.83
CA LEU A 19 21.71 15.08 10.98
C LEU A 19 23.07 14.38 11.02
N ALA A 20 23.04 13.05 10.97
CA ALA A 20 24.23 12.22 10.80
C ALA A 20 24.71 12.24 9.32
N ASP A 21 25.97 11.85 9.09
CA ASP A 21 26.59 11.89 7.77
C ASP A 21 25.96 10.90 6.76
N ASP A 22 25.25 9.89 7.24
CA ASP A 22 24.54 8.88 6.42
C ASP A 22 23.18 9.36 5.89
N VAL A 23 22.70 10.53 6.34
CA VAL A 23 21.36 11.02 6.00
C VAL A 23 21.29 11.57 4.57
N SER A 24 20.37 11.01 3.78
CA SER A 24 19.97 11.52 2.48
C SER A 24 18.53 12.03 2.51
N LEU A 25 18.36 13.35 2.61
CA LEU A 25 17.02 13.96 2.51
C LEU A 25 16.40 13.79 1.12
N TYR A 26 17.22 13.59 0.09
CA TYR A 26 16.76 13.26 -1.25
C TYR A 26 16.08 11.88 -1.27
N SER A 27 16.69 10.86 -0.64
CA SER A 27 16.08 9.53 -0.57
C SER A 27 14.74 9.56 0.21
N ILE A 28 14.66 10.36 1.28
CA ILE A 28 13.39 10.54 2.02
C ILE A 28 12.34 11.25 1.14
N ALA A 29 12.76 12.22 0.32
CA ALA A 29 11.86 12.88 -0.64
C ALA A 29 11.35 11.91 -1.72
N GLU A 30 12.18 10.96 -2.18
CA GLU A 30 11.76 9.88 -3.08
C GLU A 30 10.70 8.98 -2.41
N ASP A 31 10.91 8.58 -1.16
CA ASP A 31 10.03 7.68 -0.41
C ASP A 31 8.70 8.33 0.03
N THR A 32 8.53 9.64 -0.17
CA THR A 32 7.38 10.40 0.34
C THR A 32 6.57 11.08 -0.77
N ALA A 33 6.47 10.44 -1.96
CA ALA A 33 5.58 10.95 -3.01
C ALA A 33 4.13 11.10 -2.50
N GLY A 34 3.49 12.21 -2.86
CA GLY A 34 2.15 12.53 -2.42
C GLY A 34 2.05 13.18 -1.03
N PHE A 35 3.13 13.26 -0.26
CA PHE A 35 3.10 13.90 1.07
C PHE A 35 2.99 15.41 0.97
N THR A 36 2.20 15.99 1.88
CA THR A 36 2.09 17.42 2.08
C THR A 36 3.29 18.00 2.83
N GLY A 37 3.48 19.31 2.77
CA GLY A 37 4.54 19.96 3.56
C GLY A 37 4.42 19.72 5.06
N ALA A 38 3.21 19.60 5.60
CA ALA A 38 2.97 19.31 7.01
C ALA A 38 3.40 17.88 7.40
N GLU A 39 3.13 16.89 6.53
CA GLU A 39 3.57 15.50 6.75
C GLU A 39 5.10 15.38 6.68
N LEU A 40 5.75 16.09 5.74
CA LEU A 40 7.21 16.12 5.65
C LEU A 40 7.86 16.75 6.88
N ALA A 41 7.29 17.86 7.39
CA ALA A 41 7.74 18.47 8.66
C ALA A 41 7.56 17.50 9.84
N ASN A 42 6.44 16.77 9.87
CA ASN A 42 6.16 15.79 10.92
C ASN A 42 7.14 14.62 10.89
N ILE A 43 7.58 14.15 9.70
CA ILE A 43 8.62 13.11 9.60
C ILE A 43 9.89 13.54 10.32
N LEU A 44 10.40 14.74 10.11
CA LEU A 44 11.60 15.23 10.77
C LEU A 44 11.42 15.38 12.27
N ASN A 45 10.26 15.88 12.72
CA ASN A 45 9.94 15.95 14.14
C ASN A 45 9.91 14.56 14.80
N GLU A 46 9.27 13.59 14.14
CA GLU A 46 9.21 12.22 14.62
C GLU A 46 10.59 11.53 14.62
N ALA A 47 11.42 11.80 13.61
CA ALA A 47 12.78 11.29 13.54
C ALA A 47 13.64 11.83 14.70
N ALA A 48 13.50 13.12 15.06
CA ALA A 48 14.18 13.71 16.21
C ALA A 48 13.75 13.07 17.54
N ILE A 49 12.43 12.77 17.68
CA ILE A 49 11.91 12.06 18.86
C ILE A 49 12.46 10.63 18.92
N ILE A 50 12.53 9.94 17.79
CA ILE A 50 13.06 8.57 17.71
C ILE A 50 14.55 8.55 18.04
N ALA A 51 15.35 9.46 17.45
CA ALA A 51 16.77 9.58 17.72
C ALA A 51 17.04 9.85 19.21
N THR A 52 16.27 10.77 19.81
CA THR A 52 16.37 11.07 21.25
C THR A 52 16.05 9.85 22.12
N LYS A 53 15.01 9.07 21.78
CA LYS A 53 14.65 7.85 22.51
C LYS A 53 15.70 6.75 22.40
N LYS A 54 16.45 6.72 21.30
CA LYS A 54 17.56 5.78 21.07
C LYS A 54 18.90 6.29 21.57
N GLU A 55 18.93 7.48 22.21
CA GLU A 55 20.14 8.14 22.68
C GLU A 55 21.16 8.41 21.57
N HIS A 56 20.69 8.68 20.35
CA HIS A 56 21.54 9.08 19.22
C HIS A 56 21.91 10.57 19.33
N ASP A 57 23.17 10.91 19.10
CA ASP A 57 23.66 12.30 19.07
C ASP A 57 23.19 13.13 17.88
N ALA A 58 22.70 12.44 16.83
CA ALA A 58 22.19 13.02 15.60
C ALA A 58 21.12 12.09 14.99
N ILE A 59 20.22 12.64 14.17
CA ILE A 59 19.22 11.87 13.45
C ILE A 59 19.93 11.07 12.35
N THR A 60 19.75 9.75 12.36
CA THR A 60 20.29 8.82 11.35
C THR A 60 19.28 8.53 10.25
N ASN A 61 19.73 7.94 9.14
CA ASN A 61 18.82 7.44 8.08
C ASN A 61 17.80 6.43 8.64
N SER A 62 18.24 5.55 9.54
CA SER A 62 17.35 4.57 10.19
C SER A 62 16.24 5.22 11.03
N ASP A 63 16.51 6.38 11.66
CA ASP A 63 15.50 7.11 12.42
C ASP A 63 14.47 7.78 11.49
N LEU A 64 14.93 8.29 10.35
CA LEU A 64 14.06 8.84 9.31
C LEU A 64 13.18 7.77 8.67
N ASP A 65 13.73 6.61 8.32
CA ASP A 65 12.96 5.47 7.80
C ASP A 65 11.87 5.03 8.77
N GLU A 66 12.20 4.97 10.08
CA GLU A 66 11.21 4.62 11.10
C GLU A 66 10.17 5.74 11.28
N ALA A 67 10.56 7.01 11.14
CA ALA A 67 9.62 8.13 11.18
C ALA A 67 8.66 8.11 9.98
N VAL A 68 9.15 7.82 8.77
CA VAL A 68 8.30 7.63 7.59
C VAL A 68 7.28 6.51 7.84
N LYS A 69 7.71 5.35 8.35
CA LYS A 69 6.81 4.24 8.70
C LYS A 69 5.77 4.63 9.74
N LYS A 70 6.19 5.37 10.76
CA LYS A 70 5.29 5.86 11.82
C LYS A 70 4.23 6.80 11.29
N VAL A 71 4.59 7.69 10.38
CA VAL A 71 3.65 8.65 9.77
C VAL A 71 2.71 7.94 8.79
N THR A 72 3.21 6.97 8.01
CA THR A 72 2.44 6.27 6.98
C THR A 72 1.52 5.18 7.55
N VAL A 73 2.07 4.30 8.39
CA VAL A 73 1.39 3.07 8.87
C VAL A 73 0.97 3.18 10.34
N GLY A 74 1.60 4.08 11.08
CA GLY A 74 1.34 4.28 12.51
C GLY A 74 2.42 3.69 13.43
N LEU A 75 2.20 3.86 14.73
CA LEU A 75 3.11 3.38 15.78
C LEU A 75 3.15 1.85 15.82
N GLU A 76 4.35 1.30 15.99
CA GLU A 76 4.57 -0.11 16.25
C GLU A 76 3.97 -0.53 17.60
N LYS A 77 3.21 -1.63 17.62
CA LYS A 77 2.56 -2.18 18.83
C LYS A 77 3.40 -3.29 19.45
N THR A 78 4.43 -2.92 20.18
CA THR A 78 5.36 -3.88 20.81
C THR A 78 4.77 -4.71 21.95
N SER A 79 3.66 -4.27 22.55
CA SER A 79 3.04 -4.94 23.70
C SER A 79 1.97 -5.98 23.32
N ARG A 80 1.57 -6.05 22.04
CA ARG A 80 0.50 -6.96 21.59
C ARG A 80 1.06 -8.37 21.38
N LYS A 81 0.61 -9.32 22.18
CA LYS A 81 0.84 -10.75 21.91
C LYS A 81 -0.07 -11.21 20.79
N ILE A 82 0.51 -11.60 19.66
CA ILE A 82 -0.20 -12.14 18.51
C ILE A 82 -0.25 -13.65 18.67
N SER A 83 -1.41 -14.27 18.42
CA SER A 83 -1.50 -15.73 18.41
C SER A 83 -0.73 -16.32 17.21
N GLU A 84 -0.23 -17.55 17.31
CA GLU A 84 0.44 -18.23 16.20
C GLU A 84 -0.50 -18.37 14.97
N LYS A 85 -1.80 -18.51 15.22
CA LYS A 85 -2.82 -18.54 14.17
C LYS A 85 -2.90 -17.20 13.43
N ASP A 86 -2.99 -16.09 14.17
CA ASP A 86 -3.06 -14.75 13.58
C ASP A 86 -1.73 -14.39 12.89
N LYS A 87 -0.60 -14.77 13.49
CA LYS A 87 0.72 -14.58 12.91
C LYS A 87 0.85 -15.27 11.55
N LYS A 88 0.39 -16.53 11.47
CA LYS A 88 0.36 -17.29 10.22
C LYS A 88 -0.57 -16.64 9.20
N LEU A 89 -1.77 -16.24 9.61
CA LEU A 89 -2.75 -15.58 8.74
C LEU A 89 -2.16 -14.29 8.14
N THR A 90 -1.64 -13.41 8.99
CA THR A 90 -1.03 -12.14 8.55
C THR A 90 0.16 -12.38 7.61
N ALA A 91 1.00 -13.39 7.90
CA ALA A 91 2.15 -13.71 7.04
C ALA A 91 1.74 -14.10 5.62
N TYR A 92 0.70 -14.91 5.47
CA TYR A 92 0.18 -15.26 4.14
C TYR A 92 -0.53 -14.10 3.46
N HIS A 93 -1.25 -13.30 4.22
CA HIS A 93 -1.94 -12.10 3.72
C HIS A 93 -0.94 -11.11 3.12
N GLU A 94 0.08 -10.70 3.89
CA GLU A 94 1.10 -9.76 3.42
C GLU A 94 1.98 -10.34 2.29
N ALA A 95 2.35 -11.63 2.39
CA ALA A 95 3.05 -12.31 1.30
C ALA A 95 2.20 -12.34 0.02
N GLY A 96 0.88 -12.46 0.15
CA GLY A 96 -0.06 -12.42 -0.98
C GLY A 96 -0.02 -11.08 -1.71
N HIS A 97 -0.11 -9.97 -0.99
CA HIS A 97 0.03 -8.63 -1.56
C HIS A 97 1.37 -8.45 -2.26
N ALA A 98 2.46 -8.82 -1.59
CA ALA A 98 3.81 -8.66 -2.11
C ALA A 98 4.04 -9.45 -3.40
N ILE A 99 3.63 -10.74 -3.45
CA ILE A 99 3.79 -11.58 -4.64
C ILE A 99 2.94 -11.06 -5.78
N VAL A 100 1.66 -10.78 -5.54
CA VAL A 100 0.77 -10.30 -6.60
C VAL A 100 1.33 -9.02 -7.22
N SER A 101 1.75 -8.05 -6.41
CA SER A 101 2.36 -6.81 -6.89
C SER A 101 3.64 -7.05 -7.70
N GLN A 102 4.46 -8.03 -7.34
CA GLN A 102 5.72 -8.36 -8.04
C GLN A 102 5.49 -8.82 -9.48
N PHE A 103 4.36 -9.47 -9.76
CA PHE A 103 4.03 -9.98 -11.09
C PHE A 103 3.16 -9.02 -11.93
N LEU A 104 2.88 -7.83 -11.44
CA LEU A 104 2.08 -6.81 -12.12
C LEU A 104 3.00 -5.69 -12.65
N PRO A 105 3.10 -5.53 -13.98
CA PRO A 105 4.09 -4.66 -14.62
C PRO A 105 4.03 -3.18 -14.22
N THR A 106 2.84 -2.69 -13.86
CA THR A 106 2.65 -1.26 -13.54
C THR A 106 2.72 -0.98 -12.04
N GLN A 107 2.78 -2.03 -11.20
CA GLN A 107 2.88 -1.85 -9.76
C GLN A 107 4.30 -1.58 -9.33
N THR A 108 4.45 -0.80 -8.26
CA THR A 108 5.75 -0.43 -7.71
C THR A 108 6.40 -1.58 -6.97
N ALA A 109 7.74 -1.60 -6.96
CA ALA A 109 8.53 -2.62 -6.30
C ALA A 109 8.24 -2.64 -4.78
N VAL A 110 8.23 -3.84 -4.22
CA VAL A 110 8.08 -4.05 -2.77
C VAL A 110 9.34 -3.56 -2.05
N LYS A 111 9.18 -2.63 -1.11
CA LYS A 111 10.25 -2.10 -0.26
C LYS A 111 10.41 -2.91 1.03
N GLU A 112 9.31 -3.30 1.65
CA GLU A 112 9.31 -4.03 2.91
C GLU A 112 7.99 -4.78 3.08
N VAL A 113 8.06 -5.99 3.62
CA VAL A 113 6.89 -6.76 4.08
C VAL A 113 7.04 -7.04 5.57
N SER A 114 6.03 -6.75 6.37
CA SER A 114 6.10 -6.93 7.82
C SER A 114 4.79 -7.43 8.41
N ILE A 115 4.89 -8.32 9.38
CA ILE A 115 3.77 -8.80 10.19
C ILE A 115 3.77 -8.22 11.59
N ILE A 116 4.60 -7.20 11.82
CA ILE A 116 4.62 -6.43 13.07
C ILE A 116 3.45 -5.44 13.03
N PRO A 117 2.51 -5.48 13.99
CA PRO A 117 1.35 -4.61 13.98
C PRO A 117 1.73 -3.14 14.13
N ARG A 118 1.16 -2.27 13.29
CA ARG A 118 1.30 -0.82 13.38
C ARG A 118 -0.07 -0.14 13.28
N GLY A 119 -0.30 0.90 14.05
CA GLY A 119 -1.57 1.62 14.02
C GLY A 119 -2.79 0.68 14.14
N MET A 120 -3.64 0.61 13.14
CA MET A 120 -4.77 -0.32 13.06
C MET A 120 -4.47 -1.59 12.26
N ALA A 121 -3.33 -1.66 11.57
CA ALA A 121 -2.95 -2.79 10.74
C ALA A 121 -2.32 -3.93 11.56
N GLY A 122 -2.60 -5.17 11.17
CA GLY A 122 -1.98 -6.38 11.73
C GLY A 122 -0.60 -6.67 11.16
N GLY A 123 -0.36 -6.25 9.92
CA GLY A 123 0.88 -6.25 9.16
C GLY A 123 0.81 -5.17 8.10
N TYR A 124 1.80 -5.10 7.23
CA TYR A 124 1.80 -4.19 6.09
C TYR A 124 2.79 -4.64 5.01
N THR A 125 2.45 -4.35 3.78
CA THR A 125 3.36 -4.40 2.64
C THR A 125 3.61 -2.97 2.16
N MET A 126 4.86 -2.52 2.27
CA MET A 126 5.29 -1.19 1.83
C MET A 126 5.91 -1.28 0.45
N TYR A 127 5.55 -0.36 -0.40
CA TYR A 127 6.07 -0.25 -1.77
C TYR A 127 7.02 0.93 -1.88
N LYS A 128 7.90 0.89 -2.88
CA LYS A 128 8.66 2.09 -3.25
C LYS A 128 7.68 3.17 -3.67
N SER A 129 8.06 4.41 -3.44
CA SER A 129 7.28 5.52 -3.95
C SER A 129 7.37 5.55 -5.47
N ASP A 130 6.25 5.74 -6.13
CA ASP A 130 6.22 6.01 -7.56
C ASP A 130 6.85 7.38 -7.85
N GLU A 131 7.28 7.57 -9.11
CA GLU A 131 7.51 8.91 -9.63
C GLU A 131 6.23 9.76 -9.45
N ASP A 132 6.37 11.09 -9.34
CA ASP A 132 5.23 12.01 -9.23
C ASP A 132 4.40 11.95 -10.54
N LYS A 133 3.49 10.99 -10.63
CA LYS A 133 2.62 10.78 -11.79
C LYS A 133 1.44 11.74 -11.74
N TYR A 134 1.18 12.43 -12.84
CA TYR A 134 -0.02 13.26 -12.99
C TYR A 134 -1.24 12.46 -13.47
N TYR A 135 -1.02 11.35 -14.14
CA TYR A 135 -2.07 10.52 -14.73
C TYR A 135 -1.85 9.06 -14.38
N ILE A 136 -2.96 8.37 -14.12
CA ILE A 136 -3.00 6.92 -13.87
C ILE A 136 -3.84 6.30 -14.98
N SER A 137 -3.31 5.28 -15.64
CA SER A 137 -4.00 4.58 -16.73
C SER A 137 -5.05 3.58 -16.20
N LYS A 138 -5.99 3.17 -17.09
CA LYS A 138 -6.95 2.10 -16.78
C LYS A 138 -6.24 0.80 -16.35
N THR A 139 -5.14 0.45 -17.01
CA THR A 139 -4.34 -0.74 -16.68
C THR A 139 -3.74 -0.65 -15.28
N GLU A 140 -3.14 0.49 -14.92
CA GLU A 140 -2.58 0.71 -13.59
C GLU A 140 -3.64 0.59 -12.50
N MET A 141 -4.86 1.14 -12.73
CA MET A 141 -5.96 1.01 -11.78
C MET A 141 -6.45 -0.44 -11.65
N GLN A 142 -6.56 -1.17 -12.77
CA GLN A 142 -6.91 -2.59 -12.77
C GLN A 142 -5.88 -3.43 -12.02
N GLU A 143 -4.59 -3.22 -12.27
CA GLU A 143 -3.52 -3.92 -11.55
C GLU A 143 -3.51 -3.55 -10.07
N LYS A 144 -3.86 -2.32 -9.71
CA LYS A 144 -4.04 -1.92 -8.30
C LYS A 144 -5.16 -2.70 -7.61
N LEU A 145 -6.29 -2.96 -8.31
CA LEU A 145 -7.34 -3.84 -7.78
C LEU A 145 -6.83 -5.25 -7.52
N ILE A 146 -6.06 -5.81 -8.47
CA ILE A 146 -5.49 -7.15 -8.35
C ILE A 146 -4.55 -7.22 -7.13
N ALA A 147 -3.66 -6.22 -6.97
CA ALA A 147 -2.72 -6.14 -5.86
C ALA A 147 -3.44 -6.05 -4.49
N LEU A 148 -4.49 -5.21 -4.38
CA LEU A 148 -5.29 -5.05 -3.17
C LEU A 148 -6.00 -6.35 -2.75
N LEU A 149 -6.38 -7.19 -3.71
CA LEU A 149 -7.07 -8.45 -3.43
C LEU A 149 -6.10 -9.62 -3.16
N GLY A 150 -4.79 -9.40 -3.29
CA GLY A 150 -3.74 -10.40 -3.10
C GLY A 150 -3.74 -11.06 -1.73
N GLY A 151 -3.89 -10.26 -0.65
CA GLY A 151 -3.94 -10.78 0.72
C GLY A 151 -5.10 -11.75 0.95
N ARG A 152 -6.32 -11.32 0.58
CA ARG A 152 -7.52 -12.16 0.67
C ARG A 152 -7.44 -13.42 -0.20
N ALA A 153 -6.84 -13.31 -1.39
CA ALA A 153 -6.64 -14.43 -2.29
C ALA A 153 -5.67 -15.46 -1.70
N ALA A 154 -4.61 -15.01 -1.03
CA ALA A 154 -3.66 -15.89 -0.33
C ALA A 154 -4.30 -16.60 0.87
N GLU A 155 -5.09 -15.89 1.69
CA GLU A 155 -5.87 -16.50 2.79
C GLU A 155 -6.74 -17.64 2.25
N LYS A 156 -7.55 -17.38 1.22
CA LYS A 156 -8.45 -18.40 0.65
C LYS A 156 -7.69 -19.58 0.06
N LEU A 157 -6.58 -19.33 -0.64
CA LEU A 157 -5.79 -20.36 -1.30
C LEU A 157 -5.13 -21.32 -0.29
N ILE A 158 -4.59 -20.78 0.82
CA ILE A 158 -3.74 -21.57 1.73
C ILE A 158 -4.48 -22.03 2.97
N LEU A 159 -5.40 -21.22 3.49
CA LEU A 159 -6.12 -21.53 4.74
C LEU A 159 -7.52 -22.11 4.49
N ASP A 160 -7.96 -22.12 3.24
CA ASP A 160 -9.34 -22.43 2.79
C ASP A 160 -10.41 -21.63 3.57
N ASP A 161 -10.02 -20.49 4.09
CA ASP A 161 -10.85 -19.59 4.89
C ASP A 161 -10.52 -18.14 4.52
N ILE A 162 -11.30 -17.20 5.02
CA ILE A 162 -11.12 -15.76 4.83
C ILE A 162 -11.35 -15.05 6.15
N SER A 163 -10.57 -14.00 6.38
CA SER A 163 -10.66 -13.24 7.61
C SER A 163 -11.24 -11.84 7.41
N THR A 164 -11.47 -11.13 8.50
CA THR A 164 -11.84 -9.72 8.49
C THR A 164 -10.64 -8.80 8.20
N GLY A 165 -9.43 -9.35 8.13
CA GLY A 165 -8.18 -8.58 7.89
C GLY A 165 -8.20 -7.80 6.59
N ALA A 166 -8.81 -8.37 5.55
CA ALA A 166 -8.92 -7.75 4.23
C ALA A 166 -10.02 -6.66 4.11
N SER A 167 -10.64 -6.22 5.21
CA SER A 167 -11.77 -5.27 5.15
C SER A 167 -11.39 -3.93 4.49
N ASN A 168 -10.25 -3.37 4.85
CA ASN A 168 -9.75 -2.13 4.28
C ASN A 168 -9.39 -2.29 2.80
N ASP A 169 -8.76 -3.41 2.42
CA ASP A 169 -8.41 -3.67 1.01
C ASP A 169 -9.64 -3.77 0.13
N LEU A 170 -10.70 -4.43 0.63
CA LEU A 170 -11.98 -4.51 -0.05
C LEU A 170 -12.66 -3.15 -0.19
N GLU A 171 -12.61 -2.32 0.86
CA GLU A 171 -13.15 -0.96 0.82
C GLU A 171 -12.44 -0.11 -0.23
N VAL A 172 -11.11 -0.08 -0.19
CA VAL A 172 -10.29 0.68 -1.14
C VAL A 172 -10.47 0.15 -2.57
N ALA A 173 -10.44 -1.18 -2.77
CA ALA A 173 -10.67 -1.78 -4.08
C ALA A 173 -12.05 -1.44 -4.65
N THR A 174 -13.10 -1.50 -3.81
CA THR A 174 -14.46 -1.15 -4.23
C THR A 174 -14.56 0.32 -4.63
N GLN A 175 -13.91 1.22 -3.87
CA GLN A 175 -13.87 2.64 -4.20
C GLN A 175 -13.15 2.90 -5.52
N ILE A 176 -11.98 2.28 -5.74
CA ILE A 176 -11.23 2.39 -7.01
C ILE A 176 -12.09 1.89 -8.19
N ALA A 177 -12.71 0.71 -8.07
CA ALA A 177 -13.56 0.17 -9.12
C ALA A 177 -14.74 1.09 -9.44
N ARG A 178 -15.35 1.70 -8.41
CA ARG A 178 -16.41 2.69 -8.57
C ARG A 178 -15.91 3.94 -9.29
N ASP A 179 -14.75 4.48 -8.88
CA ASP A 179 -14.17 5.69 -9.47
C ASP A 179 -13.77 5.47 -10.93
N MET A 180 -13.24 4.29 -11.28
CA MET A 180 -12.97 3.90 -12.66
C MET A 180 -14.19 4.07 -13.56
N ILE A 181 -15.36 3.68 -13.06
CA ILE A 181 -16.62 3.74 -13.81
C ILE A 181 -17.20 5.14 -13.78
N THR A 182 -17.37 5.73 -12.59
CA THR A 182 -18.22 6.89 -12.39
C THR A 182 -17.48 8.23 -12.45
N VAL A 183 -16.17 8.23 -12.24
CA VAL A 183 -15.34 9.45 -12.27
C VAL A 183 -14.53 9.53 -13.57
N TYR A 184 -13.93 8.41 -13.97
CA TYR A 184 -12.96 8.37 -15.07
C TYR A 184 -13.52 7.83 -16.39
N GLY A 185 -14.75 7.26 -16.41
CA GLY A 185 -15.37 6.70 -17.61
C GLY A 185 -14.54 5.56 -18.23
N MET A 186 -13.93 4.72 -17.38
CA MET A 186 -13.01 3.66 -17.81
C MET A 186 -13.69 2.30 -17.99
N SER A 187 -15.03 2.22 -17.96
CA SER A 187 -15.79 1.00 -18.27
C SER A 187 -16.20 0.98 -19.74
N ASP A 188 -15.99 -0.17 -20.40
CA ASP A 188 -16.43 -0.36 -21.77
C ASP A 188 -17.95 -0.63 -21.83
N GLU A 189 -18.55 -1.15 -20.77
CA GLU A 189 -19.99 -1.44 -20.66
C GLU A 189 -20.82 -0.17 -20.38
N ILE A 190 -20.37 0.66 -19.44
CA ILE A 190 -21.06 1.89 -19.06
C ILE A 190 -20.73 3.03 -20.03
N GLY A 191 -19.55 2.98 -20.66
CA GLY A 191 -19.06 4.00 -21.58
C GLY A 191 -18.44 5.23 -20.93
N THR A 192 -18.20 6.25 -21.76
CA THR A 192 -17.47 7.48 -21.36
C THR A 192 -18.44 8.53 -20.80
N ILE A 193 -19.11 8.21 -19.71
CA ILE A 193 -20.10 9.07 -19.04
C ILE A 193 -19.48 9.62 -17.75
N SER A 194 -19.71 10.90 -17.46
CA SER A 194 -19.39 11.51 -16.16
C SER A 194 -20.66 11.59 -15.31
N PHE A 195 -20.57 11.10 -14.08
CA PHE A 195 -21.67 11.15 -13.11
C PHE A 195 -21.55 12.34 -12.16
N LYS A 196 -20.68 13.30 -12.44
CA LYS A 196 -20.55 14.55 -11.67
C LYS A 196 -21.45 15.63 -12.24
N ASN A 197 -22.15 16.32 -11.35
CA ASN A 197 -22.90 17.55 -11.71
C ASN A 197 -21.92 18.75 -11.90
N SER A 198 -22.47 19.92 -12.23
CA SER A 198 -21.71 21.16 -12.40
C SER A 198 -20.93 21.59 -11.15
N ASP A 199 -21.34 21.16 -9.97
CA ASP A 199 -20.72 21.45 -8.69
C ASP A 199 -19.66 20.40 -8.29
N GLY A 200 -19.41 19.42 -9.17
CA GLY A 200 -18.44 18.36 -8.96
C GLY A 200 -18.92 17.24 -8.02
N GLN A 201 -20.17 17.28 -7.58
CA GLN A 201 -20.76 16.24 -6.74
C GLN A 201 -21.32 15.12 -7.60
N MET A 202 -21.31 13.89 -7.05
CA MET A 202 -21.90 12.72 -7.73
C MET A 202 -23.42 12.85 -7.73
N ASP A 203 -24.01 12.86 -8.93
CA ASP A 203 -25.45 12.94 -9.14
C ASP A 203 -25.96 11.68 -9.88
N TYR A 204 -26.28 10.67 -9.09
CA TYR A 204 -26.83 9.42 -9.61
C TYR A 204 -28.31 9.56 -10.00
N GLN A 205 -29.02 10.59 -9.51
CA GLN A 205 -30.44 10.80 -9.84
C GLN A 205 -30.65 11.30 -11.29
N MET A 206 -29.59 11.84 -11.89
CA MET A 206 -29.60 12.26 -13.28
C MET A 206 -29.77 11.06 -14.24
N PHE A 207 -29.45 9.85 -13.78
CA PHE A 207 -29.51 8.61 -14.52
C PHE A 207 -30.48 7.65 -13.84
N GLY A 208 -31.36 7.00 -14.60
CA GLY A 208 -32.40 6.10 -14.06
C GLY A 208 -31.84 4.95 -13.20
N GLU A 209 -32.72 4.27 -12.47
CA GLU A 209 -32.37 3.14 -11.60
C GLU A 209 -31.63 2.00 -12.35
N ASP A 210 -32.01 1.78 -13.61
CA ASP A 210 -31.39 0.75 -14.46
C ASP A 210 -29.89 0.95 -14.61
N LEU A 211 -29.44 2.20 -14.82
CA LEU A 211 -28.01 2.50 -14.94
C LEU A 211 -27.25 2.36 -13.61
N GLN A 212 -27.91 2.65 -12.47
CA GLN A 212 -27.33 2.41 -11.16
C GLN A 212 -27.11 0.91 -10.92
N ASP A 213 -28.04 0.07 -11.34
CA ASP A 213 -27.90 -1.39 -11.29
C ASP A 213 -26.76 -1.88 -12.20
N GLU A 214 -26.61 -1.30 -13.38
CA GLU A 214 -25.52 -1.61 -14.31
C GLU A 214 -24.15 -1.22 -13.70
N ILE A 215 -24.04 -0.05 -13.07
CA ILE A 215 -22.82 0.35 -12.33
C ILE A 215 -22.49 -0.66 -11.24
N GLY A 216 -23.48 -1.08 -10.44
CA GLY A 216 -23.29 -2.09 -9.40
C GLY A 216 -22.78 -3.42 -9.94
N LYS A 217 -23.33 -3.89 -11.06
CA LYS A 217 -22.89 -5.11 -11.75
C LYS A 217 -21.46 -4.98 -12.27
N GLU A 218 -21.13 -3.83 -12.86
CA GLU A 218 -19.82 -3.59 -13.44
C GLU A 218 -18.73 -3.45 -12.35
N VAL A 219 -19.02 -2.75 -11.22
CA VAL A 219 -18.13 -2.74 -10.04
C VAL A 219 -17.85 -4.16 -9.57
N LYS A 220 -18.90 -4.96 -9.40
CA LYS A 220 -18.76 -6.36 -9.01
C LYS A 220 -17.91 -7.15 -10.01
N ARG A 221 -18.13 -6.97 -11.30
CA ARG A 221 -17.38 -7.64 -12.38
C ARG A 221 -15.89 -7.31 -12.31
N LEU A 222 -15.52 -6.03 -12.10
CA LEU A 222 -14.13 -5.60 -11.97
C LEU A 222 -13.46 -6.25 -10.75
N ILE A 223 -14.13 -6.26 -9.60
CA ILE A 223 -13.62 -6.88 -8.37
C ILE A 223 -13.48 -8.40 -8.52
N ASP A 224 -14.50 -9.09 -9.05
CA ASP A 224 -14.47 -10.54 -9.24
C ASP A 224 -13.35 -10.94 -10.24
N THR A 225 -13.13 -10.14 -11.28
CA THR A 225 -12.04 -10.36 -12.24
C THR A 225 -10.69 -10.18 -11.58
N ALA A 226 -10.47 -9.06 -10.89
CA ALA A 226 -9.22 -8.78 -10.18
C ALA A 226 -8.92 -9.86 -9.11
N TYR A 227 -9.94 -10.33 -8.40
CA TYR A 227 -9.77 -11.40 -7.40
C TYR A 227 -9.34 -12.73 -8.04
N ARG A 228 -9.96 -13.10 -9.17
CA ARG A 228 -9.58 -14.30 -9.92
C ARG A 228 -8.13 -14.20 -10.43
N ASP A 229 -7.75 -13.04 -10.96
CA ASP A 229 -6.41 -12.82 -11.50
C ASP A 229 -5.36 -12.87 -10.38
N ALA A 230 -5.65 -12.30 -9.19
CA ALA A 230 -4.81 -12.45 -8.00
C ALA A 230 -4.64 -13.92 -7.58
N GLN A 231 -5.74 -14.70 -7.58
CA GLN A 231 -5.69 -16.13 -7.29
C GLN A 231 -4.84 -16.91 -8.29
N GLU A 232 -4.91 -16.57 -9.57
CA GLU A 232 -4.14 -17.23 -10.61
C GLU A 232 -2.64 -16.95 -10.45
N ILE A 233 -2.25 -15.69 -10.20
CA ILE A 233 -0.86 -15.33 -9.90
C ILE A 233 -0.34 -16.13 -8.70
N LEU A 234 -1.12 -16.21 -7.62
CA LEU A 234 -0.71 -16.92 -6.41
C LEU A 234 -0.62 -18.43 -6.59
N LYS A 235 -1.52 -19.04 -7.37
CA LYS A 235 -1.46 -20.48 -7.70
C LYS A 235 -0.19 -20.85 -8.45
N GLN A 236 0.22 -19.99 -9.39
CA GLN A 236 1.45 -20.19 -10.15
C GLN A 236 2.71 -19.99 -9.29
N ASN A 237 2.60 -19.29 -8.16
CA ASN A 237 3.71 -18.93 -7.27
C ASN A 237 3.54 -19.47 -5.84
N VAL A 238 2.84 -20.59 -5.66
CA VAL A 238 2.48 -21.11 -4.34
C VAL A 238 3.71 -21.49 -3.48
N GLU A 239 4.76 -22.01 -4.10
CA GLU A 239 6.00 -22.36 -3.39
C GLU A 239 6.71 -21.10 -2.86
N THR A 240 6.76 -20.04 -3.66
CA THR A 240 7.29 -18.74 -3.25
C THR A 240 6.45 -18.12 -2.13
N LEU A 241 5.12 -18.26 -2.20
CA LEU A 241 4.20 -17.81 -1.15
C LEU A 241 4.50 -18.51 0.18
N HIS A 242 4.70 -19.81 0.17
CA HIS A 242 5.09 -20.57 1.37
C HIS A 242 6.46 -20.15 1.90
N ALA A 243 7.43 -19.92 1.02
CA ALA A 243 8.79 -19.53 1.40
C ALA A 243 8.80 -18.15 2.07
N ILE A 244 8.14 -17.16 1.49
CA ILE A 244 8.03 -15.80 2.04
C ILE A 244 7.29 -15.82 3.38
N ALA A 245 6.12 -16.47 3.45
CA ALA A 245 5.34 -16.59 4.68
C ALA A 245 6.15 -17.23 5.82
N LYS A 246 6.93 -18.28 5.53
CA LYS A 246 7.81 -18.93 6.50
C LYS A 246 8.86 -17.98 7.06
N VAL A 247 9.49 -17.16 6.21
CA VAL A 247 10.46 -16.16 6.65
C VAL A 247 9.79 -15.09 7.49
N LEU A 248 8.60 -14.60 7.07
CA LEU A 248 7.82 -13.63 7.85
C LEU A 248 7.44 -14.17 9.23
N ILE A 249 6.99 -15.43 9.35
CA ILE A 249 6.67 -16.04 10.63
C ILE A 249 7.90 -16.07 11.56
N THR A 250 9.11 -16.25 11.01
CA THR A 250 10.34 -16.38 11.79
C THR A 250 11.00 -15.05 12.10
N LYS A 251 11.14 -14.18 11.08
CA LYS A 251 11.87 -12.90 11.19
C LYS A 251 10.94 -11.69 11.42
N GLU A 252 9.64 -11.87 11.23
CA GLU A 252 8.56 -10.86 11.30
C GLU A 252 8.64 -9.74 10.25
N LYS A 253 9.75 -9.67 9.51
CA LYS A 253 10.02 -8.62 8.54
C LYS A 253 10.97 -9.13 7.44
N ILE A 254 10.74 -8.65 6.20
CA ILE A 254 11.57 -8.90 5.01
C ILE A 254 11.79 -7.56 4.34
N ASN A 255 13.05 -7.19 4.10
CA ASN A 255 13.40 -6.00 3.32
C ASN A 255 13.45 -6.29 1.82
N GLU A 256 13.63 -5.25 1.00
CA GLU A 256 13.68 -5.34 -0.47
C GLU A 256 14.69 -6.37 -0.98
N GLU A 257 15.92 -6.36 -0.45
CA GLU A 257 16.98 -7.27 -0.92
C GLU A 257 16.64 -8.73 -0.59
N GLU A 258 16.09 -8.98 0.59
CA GLU A 258 15.66 -10.32 0.99
C GLU A 258 14.45 -10.78 0.15
N PHE A 259 13.49 -9.87 -0.14
CA PHE A 259 12.33 -10.16 -0.96
C PHE A 259 12.72 -10.51 -2.40
N ASN A 260 13.58 -9.73 -3.02
CA ASN A 260 14.01 -9.96 -4.40
C ASN A 260 14.74 -11.31 -4.59
N LYS A 261 15.39 -11.85 -3.55
CA LYS A 261 16.05 -13.18 -3.62
C LYS A 261 15.11 -14.35 -3.85
N PHE A 262 13.81 -14.19 -3.59
CA PHE A 262 12.82 -15.24 -3.85
C PHE A 262 12.48 -15.40 -5.35
N PHE A 263 12.89 -14.44 -6.17
CA PHE A 263 12.57 -14.39 -7.61
C PHE A 263 13.80 -14.51 -8.51
N MET A 264 14.98 -14.73 -7.94
CA MET A 264 16.24 -15.01 -8.65
C MET A 264 16.44 -16.53 -8.81
#